data_edbe8a737bd0c78404d0750d26c9b033
#
_entry.id   edbe8a737bd0c78404d0750d26c9b033
#
_cell.length_a   1.000
_cell.length_b   1.000
_cell.length_c   1.000
_cell.angle_alpha   90.00
_cell.angle_beta   90.00
_cell.angle_gamma   90.00
#
_symmetry.space_group_name_H-M   'P 1'
#
loop_
_entity.id
_entity.type
_entity.pdbx_description
1 polymer ?
#
loop_
_entity_poly.entity_id
_entity_poly.type
_entity_poly.pdbx_seq_one_letter_code
_entity_poly.pdbx_strand_id
1 'polypeptide(L)'
;MSRAGKVLEIHIARILDARGIEYEAQAKTENGKKPDFLFPSQAAYEDPAFPEEQLRMLASKTSIKDRFRQVADEANRIRDKHLFTLTPGDVTHPKLAQLDELHIHLVMPKVVKESYDDLIQGETMTFSRFIEEIQGLQAGRPQSLTLL
;
A
#
# COMPACT_ATOMS: atom_id res chain seq x y z
N MET A 1 -3.75 11.49 -13.95
CA MET A 1 -4.41 10.29 -13.38
C MET A 1 -5.71 10.02 -14.13
N SER A 2 -6.00 8.76 -14.43
CA SER A 2 -7.25 8.40 -15.08
C SER A 2 -8.43 8.56 -14.12
N ARG A 3 -9.65 8.66 -14.70
CA ARG A 3 -10.86 8.71 -13.91
C ARG A 3 -11.02 7.45 -13.05
N ALA A 4 -10.75 6.30 -13.63
CA ALA A 4 -10.85 5.02 -12.91
C ALA A 4 -9.86 4.97 -11.75
N GLY A 5 -8.64 5.43 -11.95
CA GLY A 5 -7.64 5.47 -10.90
C GLY A 5 -8.04 6.41 -9.75
N LYS A 6 -8.64 7.54 -10.07
CA LYS A 6 -9.10 8.48 -9.05
C LYS A 6 -10.27 7.91 -8.25
N VAL A 7 -11.20 7.23 -8.92
CA VAL A 7 -12.33 6.57 -8.23
C VAL A 7 -11.81 5.50 -7.27
N LEU A 8 -10.83 4.71 -7.71
CA LEU A 8 -10.24 3.67 -6.87
C LEU A 8 -9.63 4.27 -5.60
N GLU A 9 -8.87 5.36 -5.73
CA GLU A 9 -8.27 6.02 -4.57
C GLU A 9 -9.34 6.53 -3.60
N ILE A 10 -10.43 7.08 -4.11
CA ILE A 10 -11.54 7.54 -3.27
C ILE A 10 -12.14 6.38 -2.48
N HIS A 11 -12.36 5.25 -3.13
CA HIS A 11 -12.91 4.08 -2.45
C HIS A 11 -11.96 3.53 -1.37
N ILE A 12 -10.68 3.46 -1.67
CA ILE A 12 -9.69 3.02 -0.69
C ILE A 12 -9.70 3.96 0.51
N ALA A 13 -9.68 5.27 0.26
CA ALA A 13 -9.69 6.27 1.33
C ALA A 13 -10.91 6.11 2.24
N ARG A 14 -12.09 5.89 1.66
CA ARG A 14 -13.31 5.70 2.43
C ARG A 14 -13.24 4.47 3.35
N ILE A 15 -12.65 3.39 2.85
CA ILE A 15 -12.48 2.18 3.65
C ILE A 15 -11.51 2.43 4.80
N LEU A 16 -10.39 3.09 4.52
CA LEU A 16 -9.41 3.43 5.55
C LEU A 16 -10.03 4.32 6.64
N ASP A 17 -10.81 5.32 6.23
CA ASP A 17 -11.52 6.19 7.16
C ASP A 17 -12.49 5.41 8.03
N ALA A 18 -13.28 4.53 7.41
CA ALA A 18 -14.26 3.72 8.13
C ALA A 18 -13.61 2.77 9.13
N ARG A 19 -12.37 2.37 8.89
CA ARG A 19 -11.64 1.46 9.78
C ARG A 19 -10.76 2.19 10.78
N GLY A 20 -10.84 3.51 10.84
CA GLY A 20 -10.12 4.31 11.81
C GLY A 20 -8.62 4.34 11.60
N ILE A 21 -8.16 4.13 10.37
CA ILE A 21 -6.74 4.10 10.04
C ILE A 21 -6.24 5.52 9.79
N GLU A 22 -5.11 5.85 10.40
CA GLU A 22 -4.42 7.10 10.15
C GLU A 22 -3.57 6.95 8.89
N TYR A 23 -3.76 7.85 7.93
CA TYR A 23 -3.01 7.85 6.67
C TYR A 23 -2.99 9.26 6.09
N GLU A 24 -2.10 9.45 5.13
CA GLU A 24 -2.09 10.69 4.36
C GLU A 24 -2.03 10.34 2.88
N ALA A 25 -3.00 10.86 2.11
CA ALA A 25 -3.05 10.63 0.67
C ALA A 25 -2.13 11.61 -0.05
N GLN A 26 -1.44 11.13 -1.07
CA GLN A 26 -0.56 11.94 -1.92
C GLN A 26 0.52 12.68 -1.13
N ALA A 27 1.01 12.07 -0.05
CA ALA A 27 2.07 12.64 0.76
C ALA A 27 3.39 12.65 -0.02
N LYS A 28 4.19 13.69 0.17
CA LYS A 28 5.48 13.81 -0.51
C LYS A 28 6.56 13.01 0.21
N THR A 29 7.34 12.29 -0.57
CA THR A 29 8.55 11.63 -0.10
C THR A 29 9.74 12.14 -0.92
N GLU A 30 10.85 11.42 -0.93
CA GLU A 30 12.07 11.87 -1.59
C GLU A 30 11.86 12.20 -3.07
N ASN A 31 12.53 13.25 -3.54
CA ASN A 31 12.51 13.67 -4.95
C ASN A 31 11.12 14.02 -5.46
N GLY A 32 10.26 14.50 -4.57
CA GLY A 32 8.90 14.88 -4.95
C GLY A 32 7.99 13.72 -5.30
N LYS A 33 8.41 12.49 -5.02
CA LYS A 33 7.57 11.32 -5.24
C LYS A 33 6.40 11.34 -4.26
N LYS A 34 5.23 10.88 -4.73
CA LYS A 34 4.00 10.90 -3.94
C LYS A 34 3.34 9.54 -4.00
N PRO A 35 3.62 8.64 -3.05
CA PRO A 35 2.83 7.43 -2.95
C PRO A 35 1.36 7.78 -2.74
N ASP A 36 0.46 6.96 -3.25
CA ASP A 36 -0.96 7.26 -3.15
C ASP A 36 -1.43 7.35 -1.70
N PHE A 37 -0.92 6.48 -0.84
CA PHE A 37 -1.22 6.48 0.60
C PHE A 37 0.05 6.23 1.40
N LEU A 38 0.24 7.00 2.45
CA LEU A 38 1.37 6.85 3.36
C LEU A 38 0.82 6.68 4.78
N PHE A 39 1.34 5.71 5.51
CA PHE A 39 0.89 5.37 6.86
C PHE A 39 2.03 5.56 7.85
N PRO A 40 1.86 6.30 8.92
CA PRO A 40 0.62 6.98 9.30
C PRO A 40 0.49 8.38 8.69
N SER A 41 1.59 9.04 8.31
CA SER A 41 1.56 10.42 7.80
C SER A 41 2.88 10.81 7.18
N GLN A 42 2.90 11.91 6.46
CA GLN A 42 4.13 12.50 5.94
C GLN A 42 5.05 12.95 7.09
N ALA A 43 4.44 13.54 8.14
CA ALA A 43 5.22 14.00 9.28
C ALA A 43 5.98 12.85 9.95
N ALA A 44 5.34 11.71 10.13
CA ALA A 44 6.00 10.53 10.68
C ALA A 44 7.09 10.03 9.75
N TYR A 45 6.83 10.02 8.45
CA TYR A 45 7.80 9.58 7.46
C TYR A 45 9.06 10.46 7.48
N GLU A 46 8.90 11.77 7.67
CA GLU A 46 10.01 12.71 7.69
C GLU A 46 10.75 12.75 9.03
N ASP A 47 10.18 12.17 10.07
CA ASP A 47 10.76 12.16 11.41
C ASP A 47 11.77 11.01 11.52
N PRO A 48 13.08 11.30 11.66
CA PRO A 48 14.08 10.24 11.76
C PRO A 48 13.90 9.37 13.00
N ALA A 49 13.22 9.86 14.03
CA ALA A 49 12.98 9.12 15.26
C ALA A 49 11.80 8.15 15.14
N PHE A 50 10.96 8.31 14.11
CA PHE A 50 9.84 7.39 13.90
C PHE A 50 10.35 6.05 13.35
N PRO A 51 10.00 4.91 13.96
CA PRO A 51 10.53 3.61 13.54
C PRO A 51 10.09 3.25 12.11
N GLU A 52 11.05 2.90 11.28
CA GLU A 52 10.76 2.52 9.89
C GLU A 52 9.86 1.30 9.80
N GLU A 53 9.94 0.41 10.79
CA GLU A 53 9.11 -0.80 10.84
C GLU A 53 7.63 -0.49 10.97
N GLN A 54 7.30 0.71 11.43
CA GLN A 54 5.91 1.14 11.58
C GLN A 54 5.40 1.99 10.43
N LEU A 55 6.25 2.26 9.45
CA LEU A 55 5.84 2.97 8.25
C LEU A 55 5.34 1.99 7.20
N ARG A 56 4.30 2.39 6.47
CA ARG A 56 3.81 1.63 5.32
C ARG A 56 3.43 2.60 4.21
N MET A 57 3.43 2.10 2.99
CA MET A 57 2.91 2.85 1.84
C MET A 57 2.03 1.93 1.02
N LEU A 58 1.09 2.51 0.30
CA LEU A 58 0.23 1.78 -0.62
C LEU A 58 0.10 2.60 -1.89
N ALA A 59 0.47 2.00 -3.01
CA ALA A 59 0.16 2.52 -4.32
C ALA A 59 -1.08 1.80 -4.84
N SER A 60 -1.85 2.44 -5.70
CA SER A 60 -3.02 1.81 -6.28
C SER A 60 -3.02 1.97 -7.79
N LYS A 61 -3.31 0.89 -8.49
CA LYS A 61 -3.43 0.85 -9.95
C LYS A 61 -4.61 -0.03 -10.29
N THR A 62 -5.48 0.44 -11.17
CA THR A 62 -6.56 -0.43 -11.66
C THR A 62 -5.98 -1.62 -12.43
N SER A 63 -4.87 -1.39 -13.15
CA SER A 63 -4.10 -2.43 -13.82
C SER A 63 -2.63 -2.09 -13.65
N ILE A 64 -1.81 -3.08 -13.29
CA ILE A 64 -0.40 -2.83 -13.01
C ILE A 64 0.46 -2.74 -14.26
N LYS A 65 0.16 -3.54 -15.30
CA LYS A 65 0.94 -3.58 -16.55
C LYS A 65 2.44 -3.51 -16.25
N ASP A 66 3.15 -2.53 -16.84
CA ASP A 66 4.58 -2.33 -16.59
C ASP A 66 4.87 -1.13 -15.70
N ARG A 67 3.85 -0.50 -15.11
CA ARG A 67 4.02 0.72 -14.33
C ARG A 67 4.42 0.46 -12.88
N PHE A 68 4.51 -0.78 -12.48
CA PHE A 68 4.89 -1.13 -11.11
C PHE A 68 6.32 -0.69 -10.77
N ARG A 69 7.18 -0.50 -11.76
CA ARG A 69 8.55 -0.04 -11.49
C ARG A 69 8.59 1.35 -10.87
N GLN A 70 7.61 2.18 -11.16
CA GLN A 70 7.50 3.50 -10.57
C GLN A 70 7.27 3.43 -9.07
N VAL A 71 6.57 2.40 -8.61
CA VAL A 71 6.29 2.18 -7.20
C VAL A 71 7.59 1.93 -6.43
N ALA A 72 8.53 1.24 -7.05
CA ALA A 72 9.81 0.92 -6.41
C ALA A 72 10.60 2.18 -6.01
N ASP A 73 10.38 3.30 -6.68
CA ASP A 73 11.10 4.55 -6.44
C ASP A 73 10.39 5.46 -5.44
N GLU A 74 9.22 5.07 -4.96
CA GLU A 74 8.45 5.87 -4.00
C GLU A 74 8.83 5.48 -2.57
N ALA A 75 8.77 6.45 -1.66
CA ALA A 75 8.94 6.22 -0.23
C ALA A 75 10.19 5.40 0.09
N ASN A 76 11.37 5.96 -0.18
CA ASN A 76 12.64 5.22 -0.08
C ASN A 76 12.93 4.67 1.32
N ARG A 77 12.41 5.27 2.39
CA ARG A 77 12.57 4.74 3.74
C ARG A 77 11.84 3.42 3.95
N ILE A 78 10.88 3.12 3.09
CA ILE A 78 10.07 1.91 3.20
C ILE A 78 10.55 0.92 2.15
N ARG A 79 11.24 -0.13 2.60
CA ARG A 79 11.80 -1.14 1.70
C ARG A 79 10.69 -1.95 1.03
N ASP A 80 9.76 -2.46 1.83
CA ASP A 80 8.69 -3.33 1.35
C ASP A 80 7.47 -2.49 1.02
N LYS A 81 7.19 -2.38 -0.28
CA LYS A 81 6.12 -1.54 -0.78
C LYS A 81 4.89 -2.37 -1.08
N HIS A 82 3.73 -1.77 -1.00
CA HIS A 82 2.47 -2.45 -1.26
C HIS A 82 1.76 -1.81 -2.44
N LEU A 83 1.25 -2.65 -3.33
CA LEU A 83 0.58 -2.20 -4.55
C LEU A 83 -0.78 -2.86 -4.66
N PHE A 84 -1.83 -2.04 -4.63
CA PHE A 84 -3.20 -2.49 -4.75
C PHE A 84 -3.61 -2.56 -6.22
N THR A 85 -4.22 -3.67 -6.64
CA THR A 85 -4.75 -3.83 -7.99
C THR A 85 -6.11 -4.51 -7.96
N LEU A 86 -6.94 -4.19 -8.96
CA LEU A 86 -8.30 -4.72 -9.09
C LEU A 86 -8.47 -5.71 -10.24
N THR A 87 -7.58 -5.69 -11.23
CA THR A 87 -7.83 -6.39 -12.49
C THR A 87 -7.47 -7.87 -12.39
N PRO A 88 -8.45 -8.79 -12.47
CA PRO A 88 -8.14 -10.22 -12.54
C PRO A 88 -7.30 -10.53 -13.79
N GLY A 89 -6.38 -11.49 -13.67
CA GLY A 89 -5.54 -11.90 -14.79
C GLY A 89 -4.37 -10.98 -15.07
N ASP A 90 -4.20 -9.92 -14.28
CA ASP A 90 -3.16 -8.92 -14.49
C ASP A 90 -1.79 -9.40 -14.01
N VAL A 91 -1.75 -10.41 -13.18
CA VAL A 91 -0.53 -10.95 -12.58
C VAL A 91 -0.18 -12.28 -13.19
N THR A 92 1.02 -12.40 -13.75
CA THR A 92 1.57 -13.65 -14.26
C THR A 92 2.71 -14.08 -13.35
N HIS A 93 3.15 -15.34 -13.48
CA HIS A 93 4.28 -15.83 -12.68
C HIS A 93 5.56 -15.01 -12.94
N PRO A 94 5.93 -14.70 -14.20
CA PRO A 94 7.09 -13.83 -14.43
C PRO A 94 6.95 -12.45 -13.82
N LYS A 95 5.76 -11.85 -13.90
CA LYS A 95 5.52 -10.54 -13.32
C LYS A 95 5.65 -10.59 -11.80
N LEU A 96 5.12 -11.65 -11.19
CA LEU A 96 5.23 -11.85 -9.74
C LEU A 96 6.70 -11.90 -9.31
N ALA A 97 7.54 -12.60 -10.07
CA ALA A 97 8.97 -12.67 -9.79
C ALA A 97 9.64 -11.30 -9.87
N GLN A 98 9.25 -10.49 -10.86
CA GLN A 98 9.78 -9.13 -11.00
C GLN A 98 9.37 -8.24 -9.83
N LEU A 99 8.12 -8.36 -9.39
CA LEU A 99 7.63 -7.61 -8.24
C LEU A 99 8.38 -8.00 -6.97
N ASP A 100 8.62 -9.29 -6.79
CA ASP A 100 9.34 -9.79 -5.63
C ASP A 100 10.77 -9.25 -5.58
N GLU A 101 11.46 -9.18 -6.71
CA GLU A 101 12.80 -8.59 -6.78
C GLU A 101 12.82 -7.13 -6.34
N LEU A 102 11.73 -6.41 -6.58
CA LEU A 102 11.59 -5.00 -6.22
C LEU A 102 10.99 -4.81 -4.83
N HIS A 103 10.73 -5.90 -4.10
CA HIS A 103 10.08 -5.90 -2.78
C HIS A 103 8.71 -5.23 -2.83
N ILE A 104 7.97 -5.48 -3.90
CA ILE A 104 6.60 -4.99 -4.06
C ILE A 104 5.63 -6.13 -3.77
N HIS A 105 4.78 -5.92 -2.78
CA HIS A 105 3.78 -6.89 -2.34
C HIS A 105 2.42 -6.51 -2.88
N LEU A 106 1.77 -7.43 -3.58
CA LEU A 106 0.46 -7.17 -4.17
C LEU A 106 -0.64 -7.33 -3.14
N VAL A 107 -1.56 -6.38 -3.17
CA VAL A 107 -2.74 -6.33 -2.32
C VAL A 107 -3.96 -6.26 -3.24
N MET A 108 -4.99 -7.06 -2.98
CA MET A 108 -6.14 -7.11 -3.85
C MET A 108 -7.39 -7.55 -3.11
N PRO A 109 -8.58 -7.27 -3.65
CA PRO A 109 -9.81 -7.81 -3.07
C PRO A 109 -9.80 -9.33 -3.09
N LYS A 110 -10.47 -9.93 -2.12
CA LYS A 110 -10.53 -11.39 -1.98
C LYS A 110 -10.99 -12.08 -3.27
N VAL A 111 -12.01 -11.53 -3.93
CA VAL A 111 -12.54 -12.10 -5.18
C VAL A 111 -11.47 -12.15 -6.27
N VAL A 112 -10.67 -11.09 -6.38
CA VAL A 112 -9.59 -11.03 -7.36
C VAL A 112 -8.51 -12.05 -7.01
N LYS A 113 -8.12 -12.12 -5.74
CA LYS A 113 -7.10 -13.07 -5.26
C LYS A 113 -7.52 -14.51 -5.54
N GLU A 114 -8.77 -14.85 -5.28
CA GLU A 114 -9.28 -16.19 -5.49
C GLU A 114 -9.35 -16.60 -6.96
N SER A 115 -9.26 -15.64 -7.88
CA SER A 115 -9.23 -15.94 -9.32
C SER A 115 -7.89 -16.48 -9.80
N TYR A 116 -6.85 -16.38 -8.98
CA TYR A 116 -5.49 -16.79 -9.34
C TYR A 116 -5.18 -18.21 -8.87
N ASP A 117 -4.12 -18.79 -9.42
CA ASP A 117 -3.65 -20.11 -8.98
C ASP A 117 -3.00 -20.03 -7.59
N ASP A 118 -2.68 -21.21 -7.03
CA ASP A 118 -2.17 -21.32 -5.67
C ASP A 118 -0.86 -20.58 -5.46
N LEU A 119 0.03 -20.56 -6.46
CA LEU A 119 1.30 -19.87 -6.34
C LEU A 119 1.10 -18.37 -6.15
N ILE A 120 0.29 -17.77 -7.00
CA ILE A 120 0.01 -16.33 -6.92
C ILE A 120 -0.74 -16.02 -5.64
N GLN A 121 -1.73 -16.84 -5.27
CA GLN A 121 -2.45 -16.62 -4.01
C GLN A 121 -1.51 -16.68 -2.80
N GLY A 122 -0.54 -17.58 -2.82
CA GLY A 122 0.39 -17.73 -1.69
C GLY A 122 1.32 -16.53 -1.50
N GLU A 123 1.51 -15.73 -2.53
CA GLU A 123 2.43 -14.58 -2.48
C GLU A 123 1.74 -13.23 -2.55
N THR A 124 0.42 -13.21 -2.44
CA THR A 124 -0.36 -11.97 -2.45
C THR A 124 -1.17 -11.88 -1.17
N MET A 125 -1.72 -10.70 -0.89
CA MET A 125 -2.56 -10.54 0.29
C MET A 125 -3.87 -9.85 -0.07
N THR A 126 -4.89 -10.12 0.73
CA THR A 126 -6.15 -9.41 0.59
C THR A 126 -6.04 -8.01 1.17
N PHE A 127 -6.89 -7.11 0.69
CA PHE A 127 -6.95 -5.76 1.26
C PHE A 127 -7.33 -5.80 2.75
N SER A 128 -8.22 -6.71 3.14
CA SER A 128 -8.58 -6.88 4.56
C SER A 128 -7.38 -7.22 5.41
N ARG A 129 -6.51 -8.10 4.93
CA ARG A 129 -5.30 -8.46 5.65
C ARG A 129 -4.34 -7.28 5.78
N PHE A 130 -4.19 -6.50 4.72
CA PHE A 130 -3.36 -5.29 4.76
C PHE A 130 -3.89 -4.31 5.80
N ILE A 131 -5.21 -4.10 5.81
CA ILE A 131 -5.85 -3.22 6.79
C ILE A 131 -5.60 -3.70 8.21
N GLU A 132 -5.72 -4.99 8.46
CA GLU A 132 -5.47 -5.57 9.78
C GLU A 132 -4.02 -5.32 10.23
N GLU A 133 -3.08 -5.46 9.30
CA GLU A 133 -1.66 -5.19 9.59
C GLU A 133 -1.47 -3.73 10.01
N ILE A 134 -2.05 -2.79 9.26
CA ILE A 134 -1.94 -1.36 9.58
C ILE A 134 -2.60 -1.06 10.92
N GLN A 135 -3.78 -1.61 11.16
CA GLN A 135 -4.47 -1.42 12.45
C GLN A 135 -3.62 -1.92 13.61
N GLY A 136 -2.97 -3.07 13.44
CA GLY A 136 -2.09 -3.62 14.45
C GLY A 136 -0.90 -2.71 14.76
N LEU A 137 -0.29 -2.15 13.71
CA LEU A 137 0.83 -1.22 13.88
C LEU A 137 0.39 0.04 14.62
N GLN A 138 -0.76 0.59 14.27
CA GLN A 138 -1.23 1.85 14.85
C GLN A 138 -1.77 1.66 16.26
N ALA A 139 -2.36 0.52 16.56
CA ALA A 139 -2.83 0.22 17.91
C ALA A 139 -1.68 0.07 18.90
N GLY A 140 -0.51 -0.38 18.44
CA GLY A 140 0.66 -0.55 19.31
C GLY A 140 1.39 0.74 19.64
N ARG A 141 1.00 1.88 19.03
CA ARG A 141 1.68 3.15 19.29
C ARG A 141 1.16 3.82 20.56
N PRO A 142 2.04 4.50 21.30
CA PRO A 142 1.58 5.30 22.44
C PRO A 142 0.62 6.39 21.99
N GLN A 143 -0.47 6.57 22.72
CA GLN A 143 -1.45 7.60 22.45
C GLN A 143 -1.45 8.72 23.47
N SER A 144 -0.45 8.75 24.31
CA SER A 144 -0.38 9.70 25.42
C SER A 144 -0.52 11.15 24.97
N LEU A 145 0.02 11.47 23.82
CA LEU A 145 0.00 12.84 23.31
C LEU A 145 -1.39 13.28 22.89
N THR A 146 -2.22 12.36 22.48
CA THR A 146 -3.56 12.68 22.02
C THR A 146 -4.54 12.87 23.15
N LEU A 147 -4.17 12.44 24.32
CA LEU A 147 -5.03 12.53 25.51
C LEU A 147 -4.89 13.84 26.24
N LEU A 148 -3.89 14.59 25.87
CA LEU A 148 -3.62 15.86 26.51
C LEU A 148 -4.27 16.99 25.75
#